data_be5337c22d5ea42b30e79996b53f7d5f
#
_entry.id   be5337c22d5ea42b30e79996b53f7d5f
#
_cell.length_a   1.000
_cell.length_b   1.000
_cell.length_c   1.000
_cell.angle_alpha   90.00
_cell.angle_beta   90.00
_cell.angle_gamma   90.00
#
_symmetry.space_group_name_H-M   'P 1'
#
loop_
_entity.id
_entity.type
_entity.pdbx_description
1 polymer ?
#
loop_
_entity_poly.entity_id
_entity_poly.type
_entity_poly.pdbx_seq_one_letter_code
_entity_poly.pdbx_strand_id
1 'polypeptide(L)' 'MIRQPHYIGLEEARQVLAQMGVALNPRQMKRAADLDASGRRKLPFFIDPIGGTLKIEKDTLVQIYRELQMQAENNAKN' A
#
# COMPACT_ATOMS: atom_id res chain seq x y z
N MET A 1 -17.14 -3.91 18.46
CA MET A 1 -15.73 -4.00 18.88
C MET A 1 -14.87 -3.24 17.89
N ILE A 2 -14.09 -2.30 18.36
CA ILE A 2 -13.23 -1.50 17.50
C ILE A 2 -11.95 -2.29 17.23
N ARG A 3 -11.68 -2.51 15.94
CA ARG A 3 -10.48 -3.21 15.52
C ARG A 3 -9.31 -2.24 15.49
N GLN A 4 -8.24 -2.58 16.18
CA GLN A 4 -7.05 -1.73 16.16
C GLN A 4 -6.37 -1.82 14.82
N PRO A 5 -5.89 -0.68 14.28
CA PRO A 5 -5.11 -0.71 13.05
C PRO A 5 -3.78 -1.43 13.25
N HIS A 6 -3.31 -2.07 12.20
CA HIS A 6 -2.02 -2.75 12.22
C HIS A 6 -1.11 -2.09 11.19
N TYR A 7 -0.12 -1.36 11.66
CA TYR A 7 0.83 -0.66 10.80
C TYR A 7 2.04 -1.53 10.52
N ILE A 8 2.40 -1.63 9.25
CA ILE A 8 3.50 -2.48 8.80
C ILE A 8 4.53 -1.64 8.05
N GLY A 9 5.74 -2.14 8.03
CA GLY A 9 6.83 -1.48 7.33
C GLY A 9 6.87 -1.84 5.85
N LEU A 10 7.90 -1.33 5.19
CA LEU A 10 8.04 -1.46 3.74
C LEU A 10 8.17 -2.92 3.30
N GLU A 11 9.04 -3.69 3.96
CA GLU A 11 9.28 -5.08 3.58
C GLU A 11 8.08 -5.97 3.88
N GLU A 12 7.44 -5.76 5.01
CA GLU A 12 6.25 -6.54 5.34
C GLU A 12 5.11 -6.23 4.37
N ALA A 13 4.97 -4.96 3.97
CA ALA A 13 3.98 -4.58 2.97
C ALA A 13 4.25 -5.28 1.64
N ARG A 14 5.54 -5.37 1.25
CA ARG A 14 5.91 -6.08 0.03
C ARG A 14 5.50 -7.54 0.09
N GLN A 15 5.69 -8.17 1.26
CA GLN A 15 5.30 -9.56 1.46
C GLN A 15 3.78 -9.75 1.40
N VAL A 16 3.02 -8.83 1.99
CA VAL A 16 1.56 -8.87 1.93
C VAL A 16 1.09 -8.81 0.48
N LEU A 17 1.66 -7.91 -0.30
CA LEU A 17 1.30 -7.78 -1.71
C LEU A 17 1.67 -9.04 -2.50
N ALA A 18 2.82 -9.64 -2.22
CA ALA A 18 3.24 -10.86 -2.88
C ALA A 18 2.25 -12.01 -2.63
N GLN A 19 1.74 -12.11 -1.39
CA GLN A 19 0.75 -13.11 -1.05
C GLN A 19 -0.57 -12.88 -1.77
N MET A 20 -0.86 -11.64 -2.14
CA MET A 20 -2.05 -11.28 -2.91
C MET A 20 -1.85 -11.45 -4.42
N GLY A 21 -0.66 -11.85 -4.85
CA GLY A 21 -0.35 -12.01 -6.27
C GLY A 21 0.31 -10.79 -6.90
N VAL A 22 0.67 -9.79 -6.10
CA VAL A 22 1.32 -8.57 -6.57
C VAL A 22 2.80 -8.64 -6.18
N ALA A 23 3.62 -9.19 -7.05
CA ALA A 23 5.04 -9.40 -6.76
C ALA A 23 5.84 -8.18 -7.19
N LEU A 24 6.31 -7.42 -6.21
CA LEU A 24 7.17 -6.26 -6.45
C LEU A 24 8.56 -6.54 -5.90
N ASN A 25 9.58 -6.06 -6.60
CA ASN A 25 10.93 -6.11 -6.05
C ASN A 25 11.11 -4.97 -5.03
N PRO A 26 12.18 -5.00 -4.21
CA PRO A 26 12.36 -3.96 -3.18
C PRO A 26 12.45 -2.54 -3.74
N ARG A 27 13.02 -2.37 -4.92
CA ARG A 27 13.12 -1.06 -5.57
C ARG A 27 11.74 -0.53 -5.96
N GLN A 28 10.91 -1.38 -6.56
CA GLN A 28 9.55 -1.01 -6.94
C GLN A 28 8.72 -0.65 -5.71
N MET A 29 8.87 -1.44 -4.64
CA MET A 29 8.15 -1.20 -3.40
C MET A 29 8.54 0.16 -2.79
N LYS A 30 9.85 0.43 -2.73
CA LYS A 30 10.32 1.71 -2.20
C LYS A 30 9.82 2.87 -3.03
N ARG A 31 9.83 2.73 -4.35
CA ARG A 31 9.36 3.78 -5.26
C ARG A 31 7.88 4.06 -5.06
N ALA A 32 7.09 3.02 -4.81
CA ALA A 32 5.66 3.19 -4.55
C ALA A 32 5.38 3.91 -3.24
N ALA A 33 6.28 3.78 -2.27
CA ALA A 33 6.14 4.38 -0.95
C ALA A 33 6.74 5.79 -0.87
N ASP A 34 7.62 6.16 -1.80
CA ASP A 34 8.28 7.46 -1.78
C ASP A 34 7.41 8.52 -2.44
N LEU A 35 7.70 9.78 -2.11
CA LEU A 35 7.06 10.92 -2.74
C LEU A 35 7.54 11.03 -4.20
N ASP A 36 6.60 11.26 -5.10
CA ASP A 36 6.93 11.54 -6.49
C ASP A 36 7.17 13.04 -6.70
N ALA A 37 7.38 13.45 -7.96
CA ALA A 37 7.66 14.84 -8.28
C ALA A 37 6.53 15.79 -7.91
N SER A 38 5.29 15.28 -7.80
CA SER A 38 4.13 16.08 -7.42
C SER A 38 3.90 16.10 -5.92
N GLY A 39 4.75 15.44 -5.13
CA GLY A 39 4.62 15.36 -3.69
C GLY A 39 3.62 14.33 -3.21
N ARG A 40 3.27 13.37 -4.06
CA ARG A 40 2.33 12.31 -3.73
C ARG A 40 3.01 10.96 -3.69
N ARG A 41 2.42 10.02 -2.95
CA ARG A 41 2.86 8.63 -2.92
C ARG A 41 1.84 7.76 -3.65
N LYS A 42 2.32 6.76 -4.36
CA LYS A 42 1.41 5.82 -5.05
C LYS A 42 0.62 4.97 -4.06
N LEU A 43 1.26 4.62 -2.96
CA LEU A 43 0.61 3.95 -1.83
C LEU A 43 0.69 4.86 -0.62
N PRO A 44 -0.35 4.93 0.23
CA PRO A 44 -0.42 5.93 1.31
C PRO A 44 0.44 5.58 2.52
N PHE A 45 1.73 5.45 2.30
CA PHE A 45 2.68 5.33 3.39
C PHE A 45 2.84 6.67 4.08
N PHE A 46 3.20 6.62 5.35
CA PHE A 46 3.56 7.82 6.11
C PHE A 46 4.83 7.52 6.90
N ILE A 47 5.49 8.58 7.35
CA ILE A 47 6.70 8.43 8.15
C ILE A 47 6.31 8.41 9.62
N ASP A 48 6.66 7.31 10.31
CA ASP A 48 6.45 7.20 11.75
C ASP A 48 7.25 8.31 12.44
N PRO A 49 6.58 9.19 13.19
CA PRO A 49 7.26 10.36 13.78
C PRO A 49 8.27 9.98 14.88
N ILE A 50 8.21 8.77 15.39
CA ILE A 50 9.13 8.31 16.44
C ILE A 50 10.29 7.55 15.81
N GLY A 51 9.98 6.53 15.01
CA GLY A 51 11.00 5.68 14.41
C GLY A 51 11.63 6.21 13.14
N GLY A 52 10.97 7.15 12.48
CA GLY A 52 11.47 7.72 11.23
C GLY A 52 11.38 6.80 10.04
N THR A 53 10.61 5.71 10.14
CA THR A 53 10.46 4.73 9.05
C THR A 53 9.10 4.83 8.41
N LEU A 54 9.01 4.35 7.18
CA LEU A 54 7.74 4.33 6.45
C LEU A 54 6.82 3.24 7.00
N LYS A 55 5.56 3.59 7.19
CA LYS A 55 4.53 2.68 7.67
C LYS A 55 3.27 2.84 6.83
N ILE A 56 2.51 1.76 6.73
CA ILE A 56 1.19 1.77 6.09
C ILE A 56 0.28 0.84 6.89
N GLU A 57 -0.99 1.19 6.95
CA GLU A 57 -1.96 0.33 7.63
C GLU A 57 -2.29 -0.86 6.71
N LYS A 58 -2.21 -2.07 7.27
CA LYS A 58 -2.31 -3.29 6.49
C LYS A 58 -3.63 -3.43 5.74
N ASP A 59 -4.75 -3.15 6.42
CA ASP A 59 -6.06 -3.28 5.79
C ASP A 59 -6.26 -2.24 4.69
N THR A 60 -5.71 -1.05 4.87
CA THR A 60 -5.74 -0.01 3.84
C THR A 60 -5.00 -0.47 2.58
N LEU A 61 -3.85 -1.10 2.76
CA LEU A 61 -3.08 -1.61 1.63
C LEU A 61 -3.89 -2.64 0.83
N VAL A 62 -4.54 -3.57 1.51
CA VAL A 62 -5.38 -4.57 0.87
C VAL A 62 -6.57 -3.91 0.17
N GLN A 63 -7.19 -2.95 0.84
CA GLN A 63 -8.39 -2.29 0.32
C GLN A 63 -8.12 -1.52 -0.97
N ILE A 64 -6.94 -0.91 -1.09
CA ILE A 64 -6.57 -0.19 -2.31
C ILE A 64 -6.68 -1.10 -3.54
N TYR A 65 -6.17 -2.31 -3.44
CA TYR A 65 -6.21 -3.25 -4.56
C TYR A 65 -7.63 -3.76 -4.82
N ARG A 66 -8.43 -3.95 -3.77
CA ARG A 66 -9.83 -4.30 -3.94
C ARG A 66 -10.60 -3.23 -4.69
N GLU A 67 -10.34 -1.96 -4.35
CA GLU A 67 -11.00 -0.85 -5.02
C GLU A 67 -10.60 -0.75 -6.49
N LEU A 68 -9.32 -0.96 -6.79
CA LEU A 68 -8.86 -0.98 -8.17
C LEU A 68 -9.56 -2.08 -8.98
N GLN A 69 -9.74 -3.25 -8.38
CA GLN A 69 -10.44 -4.34 -9.05
C GLN A 69 -11.91 -3.99 -9.29
N MET A 70 -12.56 -3.40 -8.30
CA MET A 70 -13.95 -3.00 -8.44
C MET A 70 -14.13 -1.95 -9.55
N GLN A 71 -13.21 -1.00 -9.64
CA GLN A 71 -13.24 0.01 -10.70
C GLN A 71 -13.08 -0.63 -12.08
N ALA A 72 -12.16 -1.60 -12.18
CA ALA A 72 -11.94 -2.31 -13.44
C ALA A 72 -13.18 -3.08 -13.86
N GLU A 73 -13.87 -3.71 -12.92
CA GLU A 73 -15.11 -4.44 -13.18
C GLU A 73 -16.20 -3.50 -13.67
N ASN A 74 -16.33 -2.34 -13.03
CA ASN A 74 -17.33 -1.35 -13.46
C ASN A 74 -17.05 -0.82 -14.86
N ASN A 75 -15.77 -0.56 -15.16
CA ASN A 75 -15.38 -0.09 -16.49
C ASN A 75 -15.63 -1.16 -17.57
N ALA A 76 -15.44 -2.43 -17.21
CA ALA A 76 -15.63 -3.52 -18.16
C ALA A 76 -17.11 -3.70 -18.56
N LYS A 77 -18.04 -3.24 -17.74
CA LYS A 77 -19.46 -3.36 -18.01
C LYS A 77 -19.99 -2.30 -18.98
N ASN A 78 -19.21 -1.30 -19.27
CA ASN A 78 -19.62 -0.23 -20.15
C ASN A 78 -19.31 -0.55 -21.64
#